data_83a360deb445794ddbabeea1d1e5ecd3
#
_entry.id   83a360deb445794ddbabeea1d1e5ecd3
#
_cell.length_a   1.000
_cell.length_b   1.000
_cell.length_c   1.000
_cell.angle_alpha   90.00
_cell.angle_beta   90.00
_cell.angle_gamma   90.00
#
_symmetry.space_group_name_H-M   'P 1'
#
loop_
_entity.id
_entity.type
_entity.pdbx_description
1 polymer ?
#
loop_
_entity_poly.entity_id
_entity_poly.type
_entity_poly.pdbx_seq_one_letter_code
_entity_poly.pdbx_strand_id
1 'polypeptide(L)'
;SLARLDGYVVFVSGGIPGETVRAKIVTVGKKFSRARVIKVVKAAETRVSPKCRHFGRCGGCTWQHIDYGEQLHWKEEVLRATLEHRLPGVGLPIQPLIGVLEPWGTRNKIHYSVVDFGRGRTTNLHLCHHKEHSTEVEQIHECPVHHPAGDEIARQAFEWLRKRNVPCTSENASVPGLKSVLVR
;
A
#
# COMPACT_ATOMS: atom_id res chain seq x y z
N SER A 1 11.23 -6.13 -3.90
CA SER A 1 12.37 -7.08 -4.12
C SER A 1 13.67 -6.33 -4.32
N LEU A 2 14.79 -7.05 -4.14
CA LEU A 2 16.14 -6.58 -4.38
C LEU A 2 16.77 -7.42 -5.49
N ALA A 3 17.36 -6.77 -6.48
CA ALA A 3 18.18 -7.38 -7.51
C ALA A 3 19.62 -6.86 -7.41
N ARG A 4 20.58 -7.63 -7.93
CA ARG A 4 21.97 -7.22 -8.06
C ARG A 4 22.42 -7.36 -9.50
N LEU A 5 23.09 -6.33 -10.02
CA LEU A 5 23.72 -6.32 -11.34
C LEU A 5 25.20 -6.00 -11.10
N ASP A 6 26.08 -6.96 -11.32
CA ASP A 6 27.53 -6.84 -11.08
C ASP A 6 27.87 -6.23 -9.70
N GLY A 7 27.15 -6.69 -8.67
CA GLY A 7 27.28 -6.19 -7.31
C GLY A 7 26.50 -4.91 -6.99
N TYR A 8 26.05 -4.19 -7.99
CA TYR A 8 25.24 -2.98 -7.81
C TYR A 8 23.79 -3.31 -7.44
N VAL A 9 23.25 -2.65 -6.41
CA VAL A 9 21.94 -2.93 -5.85
C VAL A 9 20.84 -2.19 -6.62
N VAL A 10 19.77 -2.91 -7.00
CA VAL A 10 18.56 -2.34 -7.58
C VAL A 10 17.35 -2.77 -6.76
N PHE A 11 16.65 -1.81 -6.15
CA PHE A 11 15.36 -2.06 -5.51
C PHE A 11 14.25 -2.06 -6.54
N VAL A 12 13.56 -3.18 -6.67
CA VAL A 12 12.53 -3.41 -7.70
C VAL A 12 11.15 -3.48 -7.07
N SER A 13 10.34 -2.44 -7.27
CA SER A 13 8.94 -2.42 -6.83
C SER A 13 8.07 -3.29 -7.74
N GLY A 14 7.18 -4.10 -7.16
CA GLY A 14 6.23 -4.96 -7.88
C GLY A 14 6.78 -6.31 -8.36
N GLY A 15 8.07 -6.60 -8.10
CA GLY A 15 8.65 -7.92 -8.36
C GLY A 15 8.63 -8.81 -7.12
N ILE A 16 8.70 -10.13 -7.35
CA ILE A 16 8.83 -11.17 -6.32
C ILE A 16 10.20 -11.85 -6.54
N PRO A 17 10.91 -12.29 -5.50
CA PRO A 17 12.12 -13.08 -5.67
C PRO A 17 11.87 -14.32 -6.54
N GLY A 18 12.83 -14.67 -7.40
CA GLY A 18 12.70 -15.78 -8.34
C GLY A 18 12.03 -15.43 -9.68
N GLU A 19 11.51 -14.22 -9.85
CA GLU A 19 10.91 -13.78 -11.11
C GLU A 19 11.96 -13.27 -12.12
N THR A 20 11.63 -13.42 -13.40
CA THR A 20 12.27 -12.65 -14.48
C THR A 20 11.33 -11.51 -14.87
N VAL A 21 11.79 -10.28 -14.72
CA VAL A 21 10.96 -9.10 -14.96
C VAL A 21 11.66 -8.11 -15.92
N ARG A 22 10.87 -7.38 -16.68
CA ARG A 22 11.32 -6.13 -17.30
C ARG A 22 10.92 -4.99 -16.38
N ALA A 23 11.89 -4.19 -15.96
CA ALA A 23 11.66 -3.09 -15.05
C ALA A 23 12.19 -1.78 -15.66
N LYS A 24 11.50 -0.68 -15.35
CA LYS A 24 11.93 0.68 -15.68
C LYS A 24 12.69 1.26 -14.49
N ILE A 25 13.90 1.77 -14.72
CA ILE A 25 14.64 2.53 -13.71
C ILE A 25 13.90 3.85 -13.45
N VAL A 26 13.62 4.11 -12.18
CA VAL A 26 12.92 5.31 -11.71
C VAL A 26 13.91 6.33 -11.18
N THR A 27 14.90 5.87 -10.40
CA THR A 27 15.97 6.72 -9.88
C THR A 27 17.29 5.99 -9.95
N VAL A 28 18.36 6.74 -10.25
CA VAL A 28 19.75 6.27 -10.26
C VAL A 28 20.52 6.97 -9.14
N GLY A 29 21.17 6.21 -8.29
CA GLY A 29 22.04 6.73 -7.22
C GLY A 29 23.44 6.13 -7.28
N LYS A 30 24.37 6.68 -6.51
CA LYS A 30 25.75 6.17 -6.48
C LYS A 30 25.89 4.75 -5.89
N LYS A 31 25.03 4.36 -4.92
CA LYS A 31 25.11 3.08 -4.22
C LYS A 31 24.01 2.11 -4.60
N PHE A 32 22.87 2.61 -5.07
CA PHE A 32 21.73 1.80 -5.49
C PHE A 32 20.82 2.58 -6.44
N SER A 33 20.02 1.85 -7.19
CA SER A 33 18.94 2.39 -8.03
C SER A 33 17.58 1.87 -7.57
N ARG A 34 16.51 2.55 -7.98
CA ARG A 34 15.13 2.09 -7.83
C ARG A 34 14.53 1.83 -9.19
N ALA A 35 13.80 0.74 -9.31
CA ALA A 35 13.09 0.36 -10.52
C ALA A 35 11.66 -0.06 -10.19
N ARG A 36 10.79 -0.01 -11.20
CA ARG A 36 9.42 -0.51 -11.12
C ARG A 36 9.22 -1.55 -12.23
N VAL A 37 8.61 -2.67 -11.91
CA VAL A 37 8.23 -3.69 -12.90
C VAL A 37 7.24 -3.11 -13.89
N ILE A 38 7.51 -3.29 -15.18
CA ILE A 38 6.60 -2.96 -16.29
C ILE A 38 6.03 -4.21 -16.94
N LYS A 39 6.73 -5.35 -16.83
CA LYS A 39 6.27 -6.64 -17.33
C LYS A 39 6.93 -7.77 -16.54
N VAL A 40 6.14 -8.73 -16.09
CA VAL A 40 6.63 -10.02 -15.62
C VAL A 40 6.83 -10.91 -16.84
N VAL A 41 8.06 -11.38 -17.06
CA VAL A 41 8.43 -12.26 -18.19
C VAL A 41 8.25 -13.72 -17.79
N LYS A 42 8.75 -14.08 -16.60
CA LYS A 42 8.53 -15.37 -15.96
C LYS A 42 8.10 -15.13 -14.51
N ALA A 43 6.88 -15.51 -14.19
CA ALA A 43 6.31 -15.34 -12.86
C ALA A 43 6.88 -16.40 -11.89
N ALA A 44 6.96 -16.04 -10.61
CA ALA A 44 7.11 -17.01 -9.53
C ALA A 44 5.80 -17.79 -9.34
N GLU A 45 5.89 -19.04 -8.85
CA GLU A 45 4.70 -19.86 -8.53
C GLU A 45 3.83 -19.21 -7.45
N THR A 46 4.44 -18.43 -6.56
CA THR A 46 3.79 -17.71 -5.46
C THR A 46 3.17 -16.36 -5.87
N ARG A 47 3.20 -16.02 -7.17
CA ARG A 47 2.51 -14.85 -7.68
C ARG A 47 1.02 -15.10 -7.83
N VAL A 48 0.22 -14.24 -7.19
CA VAL A 48 -1.26 -14.28 -7.25
C VAL A 48 -1.82 -12.98 -7.82
N SER A 49 -3.06 -13.05 -8.30
CA SER A 49 -3.80 -11.85 -8.70
C SER A 49 -4.25 -11.07 -7.45
N PRO A 50 -3.93 -9.77 -7.34
CA PRO A 50 -4.38 -8.96 -6.21
C PRO A 50 -5.91 -8.91 -6.11
N LYS A 51 -6.46 -9.10 -4.91
CA LYS A 51 -7.90 -9.00 -4.64
C LYS A 51 -8.41 -7.56 -4.82
N CYS A 52 -7.59 -6.57 -4.53
CA CYS A 52 -7.95 -5.16 -4.60
C CYS A 52 -7.73 -4.58 -6.00
N ARG A 53 -8.79 -4.04 -6.62
CA ARG A 53 -8.70 -3.36 -7.93
C ARG A 53 -7.86 -2.08 -7.94
N HIS A 54 -7.58 -1.53 -6.76
CA HIS A 54 -6.74 -0.34 -6.59
C HIS A 54 -5.26 -0.68 -6.32
N PHE A 55 -4.92 -1.97 -6.24
CA PHE A 55 -3.54 -2.39 -6.00
C PHE A 55 -2.59 -1.86 -7.09
N GLY A 56 -1.41 -1.41 -6.68
CA GLY A 56 -0.41 -0.80 -7.58
C GLY A 56 -0.64 0.69 -7.89
N ARG A 57 -1.83 1.24 -7.57
CA ARG A 57 -2.11 2.69 -7.60
C ARG A 57 -2.25 3.25 -6.20
N CYS A 58 -3.05 2.61 -5.35
CA CYS A 58 -3.17 2.95 -3.94
C CYS A 58 -1.92 2.56 -3.17
N GLY A 59 -1.38 3.45 -2.33
CA GLY A 59 -0.20 3.21 -1.49
C GLY A 59 -0.47 2.38 -0.23
N GLY A 60 -1.72 1.94 0.00
CA GLY A 60 -2.11 1.24 1.23
C GLY A 60 -1.62 -0.21 1.34
N CYS A 61 -1.23 -0.85 0.24
CA CYS A 61 -0.80 -2.25 0.20
C CYS A 61 0.36 -2.44 -0.79
N THR A 62 1.34 -3.25 -0.39
CA THR A 62 2.55 -3.49 -1.20
C THR A 62 2.70 -4.93 -1.70
N TRP A 63 2.03 -5.92 -1.07
CA TRP A 63 2.30 -7.34 -1.28
C TRP A 63 1.09 -8.19 -1.69
N GLN A 64 -0.04 -7.60 -2.10
CA GLN A 64 -1.24 -8.38 -2.50
C GLN A 64 -1.03 -9.28 -3.72
N HIS A 65 0.04 -9.11 -4.47
CA HIS A 65 0.43 -9.94 -5.61
C HIS A 65 1.28 -11.16 -5.21
N ILE A 66 1.48 -11.39 -3.91
CA ILE A 66 2.24 -12.51 -3.35
C ILE A 66 1.27 -13.37 -2.56
N ASP A 67 1.34 -14.70 -2.70
CA ASP A 67 0.61 -15.66 -1.86
C ASP A 67 0.82 -15.36 -0.37
N TYR A 68 -0.21 -15.57 0.45
CA TYR A 68 -0.15 -15.16 1.86
C TYR A 68 0.89 -15.96 2.67
N GLY A 69 1.02 -17.25 2.40
CA GLY A 69 2.07 -18.08 3.03
C GLY A 69 3.47 -17.55 2.69
N GLU A 70 3.69 -17.19 1.44
CA GLU A 70 4.93 -16.58 0.98
C GLU A 70 5.17 -15.18 1.59
N GLN A 71 4.10 -14.39 1.82
CA GLN A 71 4.24 -13.13 2.55
C GLN A 71 4.74 -13.34 3.98
N LEU A 72 4.28 -14.39 4.68
CA LEU A 72 4.75 -14.74 6.02
C LEU A 72 6.21 -15.16 5.98
N HIS A 73 6.60 -16.01 5.04
CA HIS A 73 7.97 -16.43 4.82
C HIS A 73 8.91 -15.23 4.63
N TRP A 74 8.60 -14.33 3.70
CA TRP A 74 9.45 -13.16 3.46
C TRP A 74 9.49 -12.17 4.62
N LYS A 75 8.43 -12.04 5.41
CA LYS A 75 8.45 -11.24 6.65
C LYS A 75 9.41 -11.83 7.68
N GLU A 76 9.41 -13.14 7.82
CA GLU A 76 10.34 -13.86 8.72
C GLU A 76 11.78 -13.68 8.24
N GLU A 77 12.06 -13.87 6.94
CA GLU A 77 13.39 -13.70 6.37
C GLU A 77 13.91 -12.27 6.52
N VAL A 78 13.07 -11.24 6.31
CA VAL A 78 13.43 -9.84 6.53
C VAL A 78 13.74 -9.57 8.00
N LEU A 79 12.95 -10.14 8.93
CA LEU A 79 13.19 -10.02 10.38
C LEU A 79 14.52 -10.67 10.73
N ARG A 80 14.75 -11.92 10.30
CA ARG A 80 15.98 -12.68 10.54
C ARG A 80 17.22 -11.94 10.04
N ALA A 81 17.20 -11.51 8.79
CA ALA A 81 18.30 -10.74 8.19
C ALA A 81 18.56 -9.40 8.91
N THR A 82 17.49 -8.73 9.36
CA THR A 82 17.62 -7.47 10.09
C THR A 82 18.25 -7.67 11.45
N LEU A 83 17.85 -8.69 12.19
CA LEU A 83 18.41 -9.01 13.50
C LEU A 83 19.86 -9.47 13.38
N GLU A 84 20.18 -10.33 12.41
CA GLU A 84 21.58 -10.77 12.18
C GLU A 84 22.49 -9.59 11.82
N HIS A 85 22.01 -8.65 11.00
CA HIS A 85 22.75 -7.44 10.65
C HIS A 85 22.99 -6.52 11.87
N ARG A 86 22.00 -6.43 12.78
CA ARG A 86 22.07 -5.54 13.96
C ARG A 86 22.79 -6.18 15.14
N LEU A 87 22.71 -7.50 15.26
CA LEU A 87 23.23 -8.30 16.37
C LEU A 87 24.00 -9.52 15.82
N PRO A 88 25.08 -9.30 15.08
CA PRO A 88 25.82 -10.39 14.43
C PRO A 88 26.32 -11.41 15.45
N GLY A 89 26.10 -12.70 15.18
CA GLY A 89 26.57 -13.82 15.99
C GLY A 89 25.81 -14.07 17.30
N VAL A 90 24.73 -13.33 17.59
CA VAL A 90 23.96 -13.51 18.84
C VAL A 90 23.06 -14.77 18.81
N GLY A 91 22.70 -15.30 17.63
CA GLY A 91 21.91 -16.53 17.51
C GLY A 91 20.52 -16.45 18.15
N LEU A 92 19.77 -15.40 17.90
CA LEU A 92 18.42 -15.21 18.47
C LEU A 92 17.45 -16.32 18.03
N PRO A 93 16.68 -16.94 18.96
CA PRO A 93 15.67 -17.92 18.64
C PRO A 93 14.45 -17.23 18.04
N ILE A 94 14.36 -17.18 16.72
CA ILE A 94 13.20 -16.59 16.02
C ILE A 94 12.18 -17.70 15.81
N GLN A 95 11.00 -17.54 16.42
CA GLN A 95 9.87 -18.45 16.23
C GLN A 95 9.20 -18.16 14.88
N PRO A 96 8.54 -19.14 14.24
CA PRO A 96 7.77 -18.92 13.03
C PRO A 96 6.73 -17.84 13.21
N LEU A 97 6.50 -17.03 12.18
CA LEU A 97 5.49 -15.98 12.20
C LEU A 97 4.08 -16.57 12.34
N ILE A 98 3.32 -16.02 13.28
CA ILE A 98 1.92 -16.36 13.46
C ILE A 98 1.11 -15.57 12.41
N GLY A 99 0.54 -16.30 11.45
CA GLY A 99 -0.39 -15.75 10.46
C GLY A 99 -1.83 -15.73 10.98
N VAL A 100 -2.74 -15.16 10.18
CA VAL A 100 -4.19 -15.20 10.39
C VAL A 100 -4.82 -16.07 9.31
N LEU A 101 -5.94 -16.73 9.64
CA LEU A 101 -6.66 -17.57 8.67
C LEU A 101 -7.20 -16.77 7.49
N GLU A 102 -7.69 -15.56 7.75
CA GLU A 102 -8.24 -14.66 6.73
C GLU A 102 -7.52 -13.30 6.83
N PRO A 103 -6.61 -12.98 5.91
CA PRO A 103 -5.81 -11.74 5.97
C PRO A 103 -6.56 -10.49 5.47
N TRP A 104 -7.86 -10.62 5.20
CA TRP A 104 -8.71 -9.55 4.74
C TRP A 104 -9.61 -9.01 5.86
N GLY A 105 -10.09 -7.78 5.70
CA GLY A 105 -10.96 -7.16 6.71
C GLY A 105 -10.30 -6.91 8.06
N THR A 106 -8.98 -6.95 8.15
CA THR A 106 -8.23 -6.91 9.42
C THR A 106 -7.92 -5.50 9.92
N ARG A 107 -8.00 -4.49 9.01
CA ARG A 107 -7.66 -3.12 9.37
C ARG A 107 -8.82 -2.42 10.06
N ASN A 108 -8.70 -2.18 11.37
CA ASN A 108 -9.69 -1.52 12.21
C ASN A 108 -9.53 0.01 12.29
N LYS A 109 -8.38 0.57 11.94
CA LYS A 109 -8.18 2.01 11.78
C LYS A 109 -8.26 2.38 10.30
N ILE A 110 -9.36 2.99 9.92
CA ILE A 110 -9.69 3.37 8.54
C ILE A 110 -9.57 4.89 8.44
N HIS A 111 -8.72 5.36 7.55
CA HIS A 111 -8.51 6.79 7.33
C HIS A 111 -8.58 7.09 5.84
N TYR A 112 -9.63 7.78 5.44
CA TYR A 112 -9.80 8.30 4.10
C TYR A 112 -9.50 9.79 4.04
N SER A 113 -8.72 10.23 3.08
CA SER A 113 -8.68 11.63 2.67
C SER A 113 -9.95 11.95 1.88
N VAL A 114 -10.54 13.10 2.13
CA VAL A 114 -11.67 13.61 1.33
C VAL A 114 -11.11 14.61 0.33
N VAL A 115 -11.38 14.38 -0.95
CA VAL A 115 -10.87 15.23 -2.03
C VAL A 115 -12.01 15.65 -2.93
N ASP A 116 -12.02 16.92 -3.29
CA ASP A 116 -12.98 17.49 -4.24
C ASP A 116 -12.39 17.49 -5.66
N PHE A 117 -12.99 16.72 -6.54
CA PHE A 117 -12.69 16.70 -7.97
C PHE A 117 -13.63 17.59 -8.80
N GLY A 118 -14.47 18.36 -8.14
CA GLY A 118 -15.37 19.30 -8.81
C GLY A 118 -14.62 20.41 -9.56
N ARG A 119 -15.31 21.03 -10.50
CA ARG A 119 -14.80 22.16 -11.29
C ARG A 119 -15.73 23.36 -11.13
N GLY A 120 -15.14 24.52 -10.86
CA GLY A 120 -15.90 25.75 -10.68
C GLY A 120 -16.79 25.73 -9.44
N ARG A 121 -18.10 25.85 -9.61
CA ARG A 121 -19.08 25.86 -8.51
C ARG A 121 -19.66 24.49 -8.16
N THR A 122 -19.29 23.43 -8.88
CA THR A 122 -19.77 22.07 -8.61
C THR A 122 -18.79 21.34 -7.71
N THR A 123 -19.28 20.82 -6.58
CA THR A 123 -18.51 19.94 -5.69
C THR A 123 -18.68 18.49 -6.12
N ASN A 124 -17.58 17.74 -6.12
CA ASN A 124 -17.56 16.30 -6.41
C ASN A 124 -16.61 15.61 -5.43
N LEU A 125 -17.10 15.39 -4.21
CA LEU A 125 -16.32 14.84 -3.11
C LEU A 125 -16.16 13.33 -3.22
N HIS A 126 -14.96 12.83 -2.97
CA HIS A 126 -14.63 11.41 -2.96
C HIS A 126 -13.74 11.03 -1.78
N LEU A 127 -13.92 9.77 -1.33
CA LEU A 127 -13.01 9.11 -0.40
C LEU A 127 -11.80 8.60 -1.15
N CYS A 128 -10.61 8.98 -0.69
CA CYS A 128 -9.35 8.69 -1.37
C CYS A 128 -8.30 8.14 -0.41
N HIS A 129 -7.33 7.40 -0.98
CA HIS A 129 -6.05 7.12 -0.35
C HIS A 129 -4.92 7.75 -1.17
N HIS A 130 -3.82 8.08 -0.52
CA HIS A 130 -2.61 8.53 -1.23
C HIS A 130 -2.00 7.40 -2.04
N LYS A 131 -1.46 7.73 -3.21
CA LYS A 131 -0.61 6.83 -3.98
C LYS A 131 0.73 6.62 -3.26
N GLU A 132 1.40 5.53 -3.58
CA GLU A 132 2.68 5.18 -2.97
C GLU A 132 3.72 6.30 -3.18
N HIS A 133 4.31 6.79 -2.07
CA HIS A 133 5.31 7.86 -2.07
C HIS A 133 4.91 9.14 -2.83
N SER A 134 3.63 9.51 -2.79
CA SER A 134 3.10 10.64 -3.55
C SER A 134 2.05 11.41 -2.74
N THR A 135 1.89 12.68 -3.06
CA THR A 135 0.74 13.51 -2.62
C THR A 135 -0.48 13.33 -3.51
N GLU A 136 -0.34 12.64 -4.65
CA GLU A 136 -1.48 12.29 -5.49
C GLU A 136 -2.36 11.26 -4.79
N VAL A 137 -3.63 11.26 -5.15
CA VAL A 137 -4.63 10.39 -4.55
C VAL A 137 -5.23 9.41 -5.56
N GLU A 138 -5.67 8.27 -5.04
CA GLU A 138 -6.49 7.27 -5.73
C GLU A 138 -7.88 7.28 -5.08
N GLN A 139 -8.92 7.42 -5.87
CA GLN A 139 -10.31 7.33 -5.42
C GLN A 139 -10.63 5.88 -5.04
N ILE A 140 -11.14 5.67 -3.83
CA ILE A 140 -11.36 4.32 -3.28
C ILE A 140 -12.86 4.00 -3.26
N HIS A 141 -13.26 3.05 -4.09
CA HIS A 141 -14.62 2.54 -4.13
C HIS A 141 -14.86 1.42 -3.12
N GLU A 142 -13.84 0.60 -2.89
CA GLU A 142 -13.86 -0.52 -1.95
C GLU A 142 -12.43 -0.80 -1.45
N CYS A 143 -12.29 -1.32 -0.25
CA CYS A 143 -11.00 -1.73 0.29
C CYS A 143 -11.13 -3.08 1.01
N PRO A 144 -10.66 -4.19 0.43
CA PRO A 144 -10.81 -5.51 1.03
C PRO A 144 -9.99 -5.70 2.31
N VAL A 145 -9.08 -4.77 2.63
CA VAL A 145 -8.28 -4.82 3.86
C VAL A 145 -8.99 -4.15 5.04
N HIS A 146 -9.88 -3.19 4.78
CA HIS A 146 -10.66 -2.53 5.83
C HIS A 146 -11.64 -3.51 6.48
N HIS A 147 -11.81 -3.40 7.81
CA HIS A 147 -12.86 -4.11 8.51
C HIS A 147 -14.23 -3.66 7.96
N PRO A 148 -15.11 -4.60 7.54
CA PRO A 148 -16.34 -4.24 6.82
C PRO A 148 -17.22 -3.22 7.56
N ALA A 149 -17.48 -3.44 8.86
CA ALA A 149 -18.29 -2.52 9.65
C ALA A 149 -17.65 -1.12 9.76
N GLY A 150 -16.32 -1.04 9.90
CA GLY A 150 -15.62 0.24 9.95
C GLY A 150 -15.66 0.98 8.62
N ASP A 151 -15.54 0.27 7.50
CA ASP A 151 -15.64 0.86 6.16
C ASP A 151 -17.06 1.38 5.89
N GLU A 152 -18.07 0.61 6.28
CA GLU A 152 -19.48 1.01 6.18
C GLU A 152 -19.77 2.29 6.97
N ILE A 153 -19.34 2.37 8.23
CA ILE A 153 -19.48 3.57 9.08
C ILE A 153 -18.79 4.78 8.44
N ALA A 154 -17.56 4.59 7.92
CA ALA A 154 -16.82 5.67 7.27
C ALA A 154 -17.56 6.21 6.04
N ARG A 155 -18.15 5.33 5.22
CA ARG A 155 -18.94 5.70 4.04
C ARG A 155 -20.25 6.37 4.39
N GLN A 156 -20.97 5.87 5.37
CA GLN A 156 -22.22 6.48 5.85
C GLN A 156 -21.96 7.88 6.43
N ALA A 157 -20.92 8.05 7.25
CA ALA A 157 -20.53 9.36 7.77
C ALA A 157 -20.16 10.33 6.64
N PHE A 158 -19.40 9.87 5.64
CA PHE A 158 -19.05 10.68 4.49
C PHE A 158 -20.28 11.11 3.68
N GLU A 159 -21.20 10.18 3.38
CA GLU A 159 -22.44 10.49 2.67
C GLU A 159 -23.35 11.46 3.44
N TRP A 160 -23.40 11.33 4.77
CA TRP A 160 -24.14 12.25 5.63
C TRP A 160 -23.58 13.68 5.57
N LEU A 161 -22.23 13.83 5.59
CA LEU A 161 -21.54 15.12 5.44
C LEU A 161 -21.74 15.71 4.02
N ARG A 162 -21.63 14.88 3.00
CA ARG A 162 -21.82 15.27 1.60
C ARG A 162 -23.23 15.81 1.34
N LYS A 163 -24.27 15.13 1.84
CA LYS A 163 -25.67 15.57 1.73
C LYS A 163 -25.95 16.92 2.41
N ARG A 164 -25.14 17.31 3.40
CA ARG A 164 -25.22 18.60 4.11
C ARG A 164 -24.36 19.70 3.50
N ASN A 165 -23.75 19.43 2.34
CA ASN A 165 -22.86 20.35 1.65
C ASN A 165 -21.74 20.87 2.54
N VAL A 166 -21.20 20.02 3.45
CA VAL A 166 -20.03 20.40 4.25
C VAL A 166 -18.86 20.66 3.29
N PRO A 167 -18.25 21.85 3.31
CA PRO A 167 -17.18 22.18 2.40
C PRO A 167 -15.97 21.28 2.62
N CYS A 168 -15.30 20.87 1.55
CA CYS A 168 -14.01 20.23 1.60
C CYS A 168 -12.91 21.28 1.49
N THR A 169 -11.84 21.09 2.27
CA THR A 169 -10.66 21.95 2.20
C THR A 169 -9.40 21.11 2.07
N SER A 170 -8.40 21.65 1.37
CA SER A 170 -7.07 21.02 1.32
C SER A 170 -6.43 20.99 2.70
N GLU A 171 -5.49 20.07 2.92
CA GLU A 171 -4.79 19.94 4.21
C GLU A 171 -4.12 21.23 4.67
N ASN A 172 -3.70 22.09 3.73
CA ASN A 172 -2.99 23.35 3.99
C ASN A 172 -3.89 24.58 3.93
N ALA A 173 -5.22 24.42 3.79
CA ALA A 173 -6.12 25.56 3.71
C ALA A 173 -6.39 26.17 5.09
N SER A 174 -6.42 27.49 5.16
CA SER A 174 -6.78 28.25 6.36
C SER A 174 -8.28 28.22 6.66
N VAL A 175 -9.10 27.79 5.69
CA VAL A 175 -10.57 27.75 5.84
C VAL A 175 -10.98 26.38 6.43
N PRO A 176 -11.83 26.36 7.47
CA PRO A 176 -12.37 25.13 8.04
C PRO A 176 -13.17 24.33 7.01
N GLY A 177 -12.98 23.01 7.00
CA GLY A 177 -13.74 22.13 6.14
C GLY A 177 -13.34 20.67 6.32
N LEU A 178 -14.06 19.78 5.63
CA LEU A 178 -13.83 18.33 5.68
C LEU A 178 -12.52 17.98 4.97
N LYS A 179 -11.58 17.38 5.69
CA LYS A 179 -10.28 16.93 5.18
C LYS A 179 -10.18 15.42 5.07
N SER A 180 -10.75 14.75 6.06
CA SER A 180 -10.67 13.28 6.14
C SER A 180 -11.84 12.70 6.92
N VAL A 181 -12.07 11.40 6.73
CA VAL A 181 -12.94 10.57 7.57
C VAL A 181 -12.08 9.49 8.20
N LEU A 182 -12.08 9.44 9.53
CA LEU A 182 -11.34 8.45 10.31
C LEU A 182 -12.30 7.68 11.19
N VAL A 183 -12.24 6.36 11.10
CA VAL A 183 -12.95 5.40 11.96
C VAL A 183 -11.92 4.50 12.63
N ARG A 184 -12.15 4.23 13.93
CA ARG A 184 -11.28 3.35 14.72
C ARG A 184 -12.11 2.48 15.64
#